data_2450252e9646174c0ba793755d7f35ae
#
_entry.id   2450252e9646174c0ba793755d7f35ae
#
_cell.length_a   1.000
_cell.length_b   1.000
_cell.length_c   1.000
_cell.angle_alpha   90.00
_cell.angle_beta   90.00
_cell.angle_gamma   90.00
#
_symmetry.space_group_name_H-M   'P 1'
#
loop_
_entity.id
_entity.type
_entity.pdbx_description
1 polymer ?
#
loop_
_entity_poly.entity_id
_entity_poly.type
_entity_poly.pdbx_seq_one_letter_code
_entity_poly.pdbx_strand_id
1 'polypeptide(L)'
;MVPRRRLPYNPGPVASPKVARSTSRNAVPKHRGHSLAPEHLGELGAAAALVTAIGGTAIFIAALAMTVSGLTFPSRYSGATPPPNVGQLGLGQVVGGIGLLVLGILIVGSAVALLSALPRSRPFAVGISAISAVLALAGFVLLMAPTRRDLVLLSALAVAVVAFGGAAVILSRLRH
;
A
#
# COMPACT_ATOMS: atom_id res chain seq x y z
N MET A 1 93.00 -14.46 29.53
CA MET A 1 91.80 -15.25 29.94
C MET A 1 90.81 -14.32 30.63
N VAL A 2 89.72 -13.98 29.95
CA VAL A 2 88.73 -13.06 30.46
C VAL A 2 87.46 -13.89 30.88
N PRO A 3 86.96 -13.81 32.08
CA PRO A 3 85.84 -14.59 32.53
C PRO A 3 84.55 -14.05 31.94
N ARG A 4 83.81 -14.90 31.22
CA ARG A 4 82.46 -14.60 30.70
C ARG A 4 81.48 -14.51 31.88
N ARG A 5 80.92 -13.31 32.10
CA ARG A 5 79.79 -13.08 33.00
C ARG A 5 78.51 -13.71 32.37
N ARG A 6 77.92 -14.66 33.01
CA ARG A 6 76.57 -15.17 32.67
C ARG A 6 75.56 -14.11 33.12
N LEU A 7 74.75 -13.67 32.16
CA LEU A 7 73.57 -12.83 32.46
C LEU A 7 72.47 -13.66 33.11
N PRO A 8 71.75 -13.15 34.12
CA PRO A 8 70.65 -13.88 34.76
C PRO A 8 69.48 -13.97 33.76
N TYR A 9 68.97 -15.21 33.62
CA TYR A 9 67.77 -15.54 32.90
C TYR A 9 66.56 -14.92 33.61
N ASN A 10 65.88 -13.97 32.99
CA ASN A 10 64.63 -13.38 33.49
C ASN A 10 63.45 -14.10 32.76
N PRO A 11 62.71 -15.00 33.45
CA PRO A 11 61.52 -15.59 32.85
C PRO A 11 60.45 -14.50 32.84
N GLY A 12 60.15 -14.00 31.64
CA GLY A 12 59.05 -13.07 31.41
C GLY A 12 57.69 -13.64 31.91
N PRO A 13 56.75 -12.79 32.23
CA PRO A 13 55.47 -13.20 32.81
C PRO A 13 54.70 -14.13 31.81
N VAL A 14 54.39 -15.32 32.32
CA VAL A 14 53.57 -16.28 31.63
C VAL A 14 52.17 -15.66 31.45
N ALA A 15 51.88 -15.32 30.21
CA ALA A 15 50.57 -14.81 29.84
C ALA A 15 49.53 -15.93 30.09
N SER A 16 48.72 -15.76 31.10
CA SER A 16 47.56 -16.62 31.33
C SER A 16 46.64 -16.62 30.11
N PRO A 17 46.22 -17.79 29.60
CA PRO A 17 45.26 -17.85 28.51
C PRO A 17 43.94 -17.22 29.01
N LYS A 18 43.60 -16.04 28.48
CA LYS A 18 42.25 -15.47 28.60
C LYS A 18 41.31 -16.47 27.98
N VAL A 19 40.66 -17.28 28.82
CA VAL A 19 39.50 -18.06 28.42
C VAL A 19 38.46 -17.07 27.93
N ALA A 20 38.42 -16.90 26.62
CA ALA A 20 37.32 -16.20 25.93
C ALA A 20 36.05 -17.00 26.25
N ARG A 21 35.34 -16.64 27.32
CA ARG A 21 33.94 -17.01 27.48
C ARG A 21 33.20 -16.46 26.26
N SER A 22 33.09 -17.26 25.22
CA SER A 22 32.10 -17.06 24.18
C SER A 22 30.74 -17.30 24.84
N THR A 23 30.20 -16.27 25.49
CA THR A 23 28.79 -16.17 25.71
C THR A 23 28.18 -16.01 24.32
N SER A 24 28.07 -17.14 23.62
CA SER A 24 27.09 -17.32 22.56
C SER A 24 25.71 -17.13 23.22
N ARG A 25 25.36 -15.86 23.49
CA ARG A 25 23.97 -15.49 23.59
C ARG A 25 23.39 -15.85 22.22
N ASN A 26 22.73 -17.02 22.18
CA ASN A 26 21.71 -17.30 21.22
C ASN A 26 20.70 -16.14 21.33
N ALA A 27 21.00 -15.04 20.64
CA ALA A 27 20.04 -14.00 20.37
C ALA A 27 19.00 -14.69 19.52
N VAL A 28 18.00 -15.28 20.19
CA VAL A 28 16.72 -15.62 19.57
C VAL A 28 16.39 -14.39 18.74
N PRO A 29 16.27 -14.54 17.41
CA PRO A 29 15.88 -13.44 16.57
C PRO A 29 14.56 -12.95 17.15
N LYS A 30 14.62 -11.80 17.84
CA LYS A 30 13.43 -11.12 18.31
C LYS A 30 12.63 -10.90 17.06
N HIS A 31 11.63 -11.73 16.83
CA HIS A 31 10.61 -11.46 15.83
C HIS A 31 10.17 -10.04 16.14
N ARG A 32 10.71 -9.08 15.41
CA ARG A 32 10.16 -7.73 15.36
C ARG A 32 8.76 -7.95 14.82
N GLY A 33 7.82 -8.13 15.74
CA GLY A 33 6.43 -7.98 15.40
C GLY A 33 6.40 -6.67 14.64
N HIS A 34 6.00 -6.71 13.37
CA HIS A 34 5.81 -5.51 12.58
C HIS A 34 4.77 -4.68 13.34
N SER A 35 5.24 -3.81 14.22
CA SER A 35 4.36 -2.84 14.86
C SER A 35 3.86 -1.97 13.71
N LEU A 36 2.56 -1.97 13.51
CA LEU A 36 1.88 -1.05 12.59
C LEU A 36 1.96 0.40 13.12
N ALA A 37 3.07 0.74 13.78
CA ALA A 37 3.26 2.06 14.33
C ALA A 37 3.61 3.04 13.21
N PRO A 38 2.79 4.07 12.98
CA PRO A 38 2.99 5.03 11.90
C PRO A 38 4.12 6.03 12.18
N GLU A 39 4.92 5.83 13.22
CA GLU A 39 5.98 6.74 13.67
C GLU A 39 6.96 7.14 12.57
N HIS A 40 7.25 6.21 11.63
CA HIS A 40 8.16 6.46 10.51
C HIS A 40 7.57 7.35 9.40
N LEU A 41 6.25 7.57 9.39
CA LEU A 41 5.57 8.40 8.39
C LEU A 41 5.30 9.81 8.90
N GLY A 42 5.32 10.02 10.20
CA GLY A 42 4.77 11.22 10.81
C GLY A 42 3.23 11.28 10.68
N GLU A 43 2.61 12.26 11.33
CA GLU A 43 1.14 12.37 11.39
C GLU A 43 0.50 12.54 10.01
N LEU A 44 1.06 13.39 9.15
CA LEU A 44 0.53 13.63 7.81
C LEU A 44 0.64 12.40 6.89
N GLY A 45 1.75 11.66 7.01
CA GLY A 45 1.93 10.45 6.22
C GLY A 45 0.99 9.33 6.68
N ALA A 46 0.76 9.20 7.98
CA ALA A 46 -0.21 8.26 8.54
C ALA A 46 -1.63 8.61 8.12
N ALA A 47 -2.01 9.90 8.17
CA ALA A 47 -3.31 10.36 7.69
C ALA A 47 -3.50 10.07 6.20
N ALA A 48 -2.49 10.33 5.35
CA ALA A 48 -2.55 10.01 3.93
C ALA A 48 -2.71 8.50 3.67
N ALA A 49 -2.01 7.65 4.43
CA ALA A 49 -2.15 6.20 4.33
C ALA A 49 -3.55 5.72 4.74
N LEU A 50 -4.14 6.30 5.81
CA LEU A 50 -5.50 5.99 6.25
C LEU A 50 -6.54 6.40 5.21
N VAL A 51 -6.45 7.62 4.67
CA VAL A 51 -7.34 8.10 3.60
C VAL A 51 -7.26 7.17 2.39
N THR A 52 -6.06 6.75 2.01
CA THR A 52 -5.84 5.81 0.90
C THR A 52 -6.47 4.44 1.21
N ALA A 53 -6.33 3.93 2.44
CA ALA A 53 -6.92 2.66 2.84
C ALA A 53 -8.46 2.70 2.81
N ILE A 54 -9.05 3.74 3.38
CA ILE A 54 -10.52 3.93 3.40
C ILE A 54 -11.05 4.07 1.96
N GLY A 55 -10.41 4.91 1.15
CA GLY A 55 -10.79 5.10 -0.25
C GLY A 55 -10.67 3.81 -1.07
N GLY A 56 -9.59 3.05 -0.89
CA GLY A 56 -9.39 1.75 -1.54
C GLY A 56 -10.45 0.72 -1.15
N THR A 57 -10.82 0.68 0.14
CA THR A 57 -11.88 -0.20 0.64
C THR A 57 -13.24 0.17 0.06
N ALA A 58 -13.55 1.47 -0.02
CA ALA A 58 -14.80 1.94 -0.64
C ALA A 58 -14.87 1.57 -2.13
N ILE A 59 -13.78 1.74 -2.88
CA ILE A 59 -13.69 1.33 -4.28
C ILE A 59 -13.87 -0.19 -4.42
N PHE A 60 -13.26 -0.98 -3.54
CA PHE A 60 -13.38 -2.44 -3.54
C PHE A 60 -14.84 -2.88 -3.33
N ILE A 61 -15.54 -2.30 -2.36
CA ILE A 61 -16.95 -2.60 -2.10
C ILE A 61 -17.84 -2.21 -3.28
N ALA A 62 -17.64 -1.01 -3.84
CA ALA A 62 -18.37 -0.54 -5.01
C ALA A 62 -18.14 -1.44 -6.24
N ALA A 63 -16.89 -1.87 -6.45
CA ALA A 63 -16.49 -2.77 -7.52
C ALA A 63 -17.16 -4.15 -7.38
N LEU A 64 -17.23 -4.68 -6.16
CA LEU A 64 -17.91 -5.93 -5.88
C LEU A 64 -19.42 -5.82 -6.19
N ALA A 65 -20.07 -4.74 -5.73
CA ALA A 65 -21.47 -4.48 -6.00
C ALA A 65 -21.73 -4.34 -7.52
N MET A 66 -20.83 -3.65 -8.25
CA MET A 66 -20.94 -3.50 -9.70
C MET A 66 -20.79 -4.84 -10.43
N THR A 67 -19.83 -5.68 -10.02
CA THR A 67 -19.62 -7.01 -10.60
C THR A 67 -20.85 -7.90 -10.40
N VAL A 68 -21.36 -7.97 -9.17
CA VAL A 68 -22.58 -8.74 -8.84
C VAL A 68 -23.79 -8.21 -9.63
N SER A 69 -23.95 -6.88 -9.70
CA SER A 69 -25.01 -6.25 -10.49
C SER A 69 -24.92 -6.63 -11.96
N GLY A 70 -23.71 -6.64 -12.54
CA GLY A 70 -23.48 -7.04 -13.94
C GLY A 70 -23.83 -8.50 -14.20
N LEU A 71 -23.49 -9.40 -13.28
CA LEU A 71 -23.83 -10.83 -13.38
C LEU A 71 -25.35 -11.08 -13.29
N THR A 72 -26.07 -10.31 -12.47
CA THR A 72 -27.52 -10.43 -12.32
C THR A 72 -28.31 -9.58 -13.30
N PHE A 73 -27.64 -8.76 -14.11
CA PHE A 73 -28.30 -7.83 -15.01
C PHE A 73 -29.25 -8.51 -16.03
N PRO A 74 -28.85 -9.61 -16.71
CA PRO A 74 -29.74 -10.30 -17.65
C PRO A 74 -30.98 -10.88 -16.99
N SER A 75 -30.89 -11.41 -15.77
CA SER A 75 -31.99 -12.03 -15.06
C SER A 75 -33.10 -11.05 -14.65
N ARG A 76 -32.79 -9.76 -14.55
CA ARG A 76 -33.77 -8.71 -14.24
C ARG A 76 -34.80 -8.50 -15.37
N TYR A 77 -34.50 -8.99 -16.55
CA TYR A 77 -35.37 -8.87 -17.73
C TYR A 77 -36.05 -10.18 -18.12
N SER A 78 -36.01 -11.20 -17.26
CA SER A 78 -36.59 -12.54 -17.48
C SER A 78 -38.10 -12.57 -17.54
N GLY A 79 -38.78 -11.62 -18.01
CA GLY A 79 -40.24 -11.54 -18.16
C GLY A 79 -40.70 -10.34 -18.98
N ALA A 80 -39.78 -9.52 -19.42
CA ALA A 80 -40.01 -8.34 -20.24
C ALA A 80 -39.18 -8.43 -21.52
N THR A 81 -39.57 -7.69 -22.55
CA THR A 81 -38.74 -7.55 -23.78
C THR A 81 -37.41 -6.87 -23.39
N PRO A 82 -36.28 -7.60 -23.42
CA PRO A 82 -35.01 -7.02 -23.01
C PRO A 82 -34.59 -5.94 -23.99
N PRO A 83 -33.98 -4.83 -23.52
CA PRO A 83 -33.39 -3.85 -24.41
C PRO A 83 -32.35 -4.52 -25.34
N PRO A 84 -32.21 -4.05 -26.58
CA PRO A 84 -31.11 -4.52 -27.45
C PRO A 84 -29.78 -4.23 -26.67
N ASN A 85 -28.90 -5.20 -26.60
CA ASN A 85 -27.58 -5.10 -25.90
C ASN A 85 -27.56 -5.36 -24.40
N VAL A 86 -28.58 -5.95 -23.76
CA VAL A 86 -28.56 -6.32 -22.33
C VAL A 86 -27.31 -7.11 -21.94
N GLY A 87 -26.91 -8.08 -22.76
CA GLY A 87 -25.71 -8.88 -22.53
C GLY A 87 -24.42 -8.05 -22.54
N GLN A 88 -24.32 -7.10 -23.45
CA GLN A 88 -23.13 -6.22 -23.54
C GLN A 88 -23.06 -5.26 -22.34
N LEU A 89 -24.20 -4.74 -21.89
CA LEU A 89 -24.25 -3.87 -20.69
C LEU A 89 -23.86 -4.63 -19.43
N GLY A 90 -24.38 -5.84 -19.25
CA GLY A 90 -24.00 -6.72 -18.12
C GLY A 90 -22.51 -7.07 -18.16
N LEU A 91 -21.98 -7.46 -19.33
CA LEU A 91 -20.56 -7.75 -19.51
C LEU A 91 -19.69 -6.53 -19.21
N GLY A 92 -20.07 -5.35 -19.67
CA GLY A 92 -19.37 -4.10 -19.40
C GLY A 92 -19.28 -3.80 -17.90
N GLN A 93 -20.35 -4.04 -17.15
CA GLN A 93 -20.38 -3.89 -15.70
C GLN A 93 -19.47 -4.91 -15.01
N VAL A 94 -19.45 -6.17 -15.45
CA VAL A 94 -18.58 -7.21 -14.90
C VAL A 94 -17.12 -6.88 -15.15
N VAL A 95 -16.73 -6.55 -16.38
CA VAL A 95 -15.36 -6.22 -16.74
C VAL A 95 -14.89 -4.95 -15.99
N GLY A 96 -15.73 -3.91 -15.98
CA GLY A 96 -15.43 -2.68 -15.23
C GLY A 96 -15.31 -2.92 -13.71
N GLY A 97 -16.21 -3.74 -13.17
CA GLY A 97 -16.18 -4.13 -11.76
C GLY A 97 -14.91 -4.89 -11.39
N ILE A 98 -14.48 -5.86 -12.20
CA ILE A 98 -13.22 -6.59 -11.99
C ILE A 98 -12.02 -5.64 -12.06
N GLY A 99 -11.97 -4.72 -13.01
CA GLY A 99 -10.91 -3.71 -13.10
C GLY A 99 -10.82 -2.85 -11.85
N LEU A 100 -11.96 -2.39 -11.33
CA LEU A 100 -12.04 -1.63 -10.09
C LEU A 100 -11.69 -2.47 -8.85
N LEU A 101 -12.01 -3.77 -8.83
CA LEU A 101 -11.59 -4.68 -7.76
C LEU A 101 -10.07 -4.77 -7.66
N VAL A 102 -9.41 -4.98 -8.80
CA VAL A 102 -7.94 -5.02 -8.86
C VAL A 102 -7.35 -3.69 -8.35
N LEU A 103 -7.90 -2.57 -8.80
CA LEU A 103 -7.46 -1.23 -8.36
C LEU A 103 -7.66 -1.06 -6.84
N GLY A 104 -8.82 -1.43 -6.30
CA GLY A 104 -9.10 -1.36 -4.87
C GLY A 104 -8.11 -2.17 -4.04
N ILE A 105 -7.79 -3.41 -4.48
CA ILE A 105 -6.78 -4.27 -3.83
C ILE A 105 -5.39 -3.60 -3.86
N LEU A 106 -4.98 -3.02 -4.98
CA LEU A 106 -3.69 -2.33 -5.10
C LEU A 106 -3.62 -1.10 -4.19
N ILE A 107 -4.70 -0.33 -4.09
CA ILE A 107 -4.78 0.84 -3.21
C ILE A 107 -4.66 0.41 -1.73
N VAL A 108 -5.46 -0.56 -1.28
CA VAL A 108 -5.41 -1.06 0.09
C VAL A 108 -4.05 -1.69 0.38
N GLY A 109 -3.53 -2.51 -0.52
CA GLY A 109 -2.20 -3.12 -0.40
C GLY A 109 -1.09 -2.09 -0.29
N SER A 110 -1.15 -0.99 -1.05
CA SER A 110 -0.19 0.11 -0.96
C SER A 110 -0.23 0.82 0.39
N ALA A 111 -1.43 1.05 0.94
CA ALA A 111 -1.61 1.65 2.25
C ALA A 111 -1.07 0.76 3.37
N VAL A 112 -1.37 -0.54 3.33
CA VAL A 112 -0.84 -1.53 4.28
C VAL A 112 0.69 -1.62 4.18
N ALA A 113 1.24 -1.64 2.96
CA ALA A 113 2.68 -1.67 2.74
C ALA A 113 3.38 -0.42 3.32
N LEU A 114 2.76 0.76 3.20
CA LEU A 114 3.24 1.99 3.84
C LEU A 114 3.24 1.89 5.36
N LEU A 115 2.14 1.44 5.95
CA LEU A 115 2.01 1.29 7.40
C LEU A 115 2.96 0.23 7.97
N SER A 116 3.28 -0.79 7.17
CA SER A 116 4.23 -1.86 7.54
C SER A 116 5.70 -1.50 7.29
N ALA A 117 6.01 -0.28 6.88
CA ALA A 117 7.36 0.18 6.57
C ALA A 117 8.14 -0.73 5.60
N LEU A 118 7.43 -1.32 4.63
CA LEU A 118 8.06 -2.17 3.63
C LEU A 118 9.00 -1.36 2.73
N PRO A 119 10.16 -1.91 2.36
CA PRO A 119 11.08 -1.22 1.44
C PRO A 119 10.37 -0.95 0.10
N ARG A 120 10.57 0.24 -0.44
CA ARG A 120 9.93 0.72 -1.69
C ARG A 120 8.41 0.88 -1.67
N SER A 121 7.75 0.74 -0.51
CA SER A 121 6.29 0.93 -0.40
C SER A 121 5.86 2.35 -0.79
N ARG A 122 6.69 3.33 -0.47
CA ARG A 122 6.38 4.75 -0.69
C ARG A 122 6.26 5.14 -2.16
N PRO A 123 7.25 4.89 -3.05
CA PRO A 123 7.07 5.21 -4.47
C PRO A 123 5.91 4.44 -5.10
N PHE A 124 5.68 3.21 -4.65
CA PHE A 124 4.54 2.41 -5.08
C PHE A 124 3.20 3.06 -4.67
N ALA A 125 3.07 3.49 -3.41
CA ALA A 125 1.86 4.15 -2.92
C ALA A 125 1.61 5.50 -3.61
N VAL A 126 2.65 6.29 -3.86
CA VAL A 126 2.56 7.54 -4.64
C VAL A 126 2.05 7.24 -6.04
N GLY A 127 2.61 6.24 -6.72
CA GLY A 127 2.19 5.84 -8.07
C GLY A 127 0.72 5.40 -8.11
N ILE A 128 0.31 4.51 -7.22
CA ILE A 128 -1.08 4.03 -7.15
C ILE A 128 -2.05 5.17 -6.82
N SER A 129 -1.72 6.04 -5.87
CA SER A 129 -2.58 7.20 -5.53
C SER A 129 -2.69 8.18 -6.71
N ALA A 130 -1.61 8.45 -7.43
CA ALA A 130 -1.63 9.30 -8.61
C ALA A 130 -2.49 8.71 -9.74
N ILE A 131 -2.35 7.41 -10.03
CA ILE A 131 -3.17 6.71 -11.02
C ILE A 131 -4.65 6.78 -10.62
N SER A 132 -4.97 6.54 -9.35
CA SER A 132 -6.34 6.61 -8.85
C SER A 132 -6.93 8.01 -8.98
N ALA A 133 -6.15 9.06 -8.71
CA ALA A 133 -6.57 10.43 -8.90
C ALA A 133 -6.85 10.76 -10.37
N VAL A 134 -6.00 10.31 -11.29
CA VAL A 134 -6.18 10.50 -12.74
C VAL A 134 -7.42 9.76 -13.23
N LEU A 135 -7.65 8.52 -12.80
CA LEU A 135 -8.84 7.76 -13.17
C LEU A 135 -10.13 8.41 -12.63
N ALA A 136 -10.11 8.90 -11.39
CA ALA A 136 -11.23 9.63 -10.81
C ALA A 136 -11.50 10.93 -11.56
N LEU A 137 -10.47 11.66 -11.96
CA LEU A 137 -10.59 12.88 -12.75
C LEU A 137 -11.16 12.58 -14.15
N ALA A 138 -10.67 11.56 -14.82
CA ALA A 138 -11.19 11.13 -16.11
C ALA A 138 -12.68 10.74 -16.02
N GLY A 139 -13.06 9.96 -14.99
CA GLY A 139 -14.45 9.63 -14.70
C GLY A 139 -15.31 10.87 -14.45
N PHE A 140 -14.80 11.82 -13.68
CA PHE A 140 -15.48 13.10 -13.43
C PHE A 140 -15.73 13.88 -14.71
N VAL A 141 -14.72 14.01 -15.57
CA VAL A 141 -14.84 14.73 -16.85
C VAL A 141 -15.83 14.02 -17.77
N LEU A 142 -15.77 12.68 -17.86
CA LEU A 142 -16.69 11.89 -18.68
C LEU A 142 -18.15 12.04 -18.22
N LEU A 143 -18.39 12.11 -16.91
CA LEU A 143 -19.73 12.28 -16.34
C LEU A 143 -20.26 13.71 -16.40
N MET A 144 -19.39 14.69 -16.67
CA MET A 144 -19.83 16.06 -16.94
C MET A 144 -20.51 16.24 -18.29
N ALA A 145 -20.23 15.34 -19.26
CA ALA A 145 -20.74 15.44 -20.64
C ALA A 145 -22.21 15.03 -20.84
N PRO A 146 -22.82 14.06 -20.09
CA PRO A 146 -24.21 13.67 -20.31
C PRO A 146 -25.24 14.67 -19.84
N THR A 147 -26.40 14.65 -20.47
CA THR A 147 -27.58 15.49 -20.15
C THR A 147 -28.20 15.20 -18.78
N ARG A 148 -28.00 14.01 -18.25
CA ARG A 148 -28.41 13.63 -16.87
C ARG A 148 -27.18 13.55 -16.00
N ARG A 149 -26.99 14.58 -15.17
CA ARG A 149 -25.88 14.66 -14.21
C ARG A 149 -26.28 13.97 -12.93
N ASP A 150 -25.61 12.90 -12.60
CA ASP A 150 -25.71 12.29 -11.27
C ASP A 150 -24.82 13.08 -10.31
N LEU A 151 -25.42 14.04 -9.59
CA LEU A 151 -24.69 14.91 -8.65
C LEU A 151 -24.01 14.12 -7.53
N VAL A 152 -24.58 12.99 -7.11
CA VAL A 152 -23.98 12.15 -6.07
C VAL A 152 -22.70 11.51 -6.58
N LEU A 153 -22.72 10.96 -7.78
CA LEU A 153 -21.55 10.33 -8.39
C LEU A 153 -20.47 11.36 -8.73
N LEU A 154 -20.86 12.52 -9.23
CA LEU A 154 -19.93 13.63 -9.50
C LEU A 154 -19.25 14.13 -8.22
N SER A 155 -20.00 14.31 -7.14
CA SER A 155 -19.43 14.72 -5.85
C SER A 155 -18.48 13.67 -5.29
N ALA A 156 -18.83 12.38 -5.38
CA ALA A 156 -17.97 11.28 -4.95
C ALA A 156 -16.65 11.24 -5.73
N LEU A 157 -16.69 11.44 -7.05
CA LEU A 157 -15.49 11.50 -7.88
C LEU A 157 -14.63 12.74 -7.58
N ALA A 158 -15.24 13.90 -7.34
CA ALA A 158 -14.52 15.09 -6.92
C ALA A 158 -13.78 14.88 -5.60
N VAL A 159 -14.44 14.28 -4.60
CA VAL A 159 -13.83 13.90 -3.33
C VAL A 159 -12.69 12.91 -3.55
N ALA A 160 -12.85 11.92 -4.42
CA ALA A 160 -11.81 10.94 -4.72
C ALA A 160 -10.57 11.61 -5.37
N VAL A 161 -10.75 12.55 -6.29
CA VAL A 161 -9.65 13.32 -6.90
C VAL A 161 -8.86 14.07 -5.82
N VAL A 162 -9.55 14.77 -4.93
CA VAL A 162 -8.91 15.54 -3.85
C VAL A 162 -8.20 14.61 -2.87
N ALA A 163 -8.84 13.51 -2.46
CA ALA A 163 -8.30 12.57 -1.49
C ALA A 163 -7.04 11.85 -2.03
N PHE A 164 -7.13 11.24 -3.19
CA PHE A 164 -5.99 10.51 -3.78
C PHE A 164 -4.90 11.45 -4.32
N GLY A 165 -5.28 12.57 -4.91
CA GLY A 165 -4.33 13.59 -5.34
C GLY A 165 -3.59 14.21 -4.17
N GLY A 166 -4.30 14.56 -3.09
CA GLY A 166 -3.73 15.04 -1.84
C GLY A 166 -2.77 14.02 -1.20
N ALA A 167 -3.20 12.75 -1.12
CA ALA A 167 -2.36 11.68 -0.60
C ALA A 167 -1.08 11.51 -1.43
N ALA A 168 -1.17 11.51 -2.76
CA ALA A 168 0.00 11.42 -3.63
C ALA A 168 0.99 12.58 -3.41
N VAL A 169 0.49 13.82 -3.28
CA VAL A 169 1.33 15.01 -3.02
C VAL A 169 1.98 14.92 -1.63
N ILE A 170 1.23 14.59 -0.59
CA ILE A 170 1.77 14.46 0.78
C ILE A 170 2.86 13.38 0.79
N LEU A 171 2.56 12.18 0.28
CA LEU A 171 3.52 11.08 0.26
C LEU A 171 4.76 11.38 -0.59
N SER A 172 4.64 12.17 -1.66
CA SER A 172 5.79 12.57 -2.47
C SER A 172 6.71 13.57 -1.75
N ARG A 173 6.16 14.41 -0.86
CA ARG A 173 6.90 15.44 -0.12
C ARG A 173 7.54 14.95 1.18
N LEU A 174 7.13 13.81 1.70
CA LEU A 174 7.77 13.23 2.87
C LEU A 174 9.25 12.95 2.52
N ARG A 175 10.19 13.61 3.20
CA ARG A 175 11.62 13.36 3.05
C ARG A 175 12.01 12.13 3.88
N HIS A 176 13.02 11.42 3.41
CA HIS A 176 13.64 10.30 4.14
C HIS A 176 14.37 10.81 5.36
#